data_c18cf28a50be65a185eaf3601b4f1341
#
_entry.id   c18cf28a50be65a185eaf3601b4f1341
#
_cell.length_a   1.000
_cell.length_b   1.000
_cell.length_c   1.000
_cell.angle_alpha   90.00
_cell.angle_beta   90.00
_cell.angle_gamma   90.00
#
_symmetry.space_group_name_H-M   'P 1'
#
loop_
_entity.id
_entity.type
_entity.pdbx_description
1 polymer ?
#
loop_
_entity_poly.entity_id
_entity_poly.type
_entity_poly.pdbx_seq_one_letter_code
_entity_poly.pdbx_strand_id
1 'polypeptide(L)'
;MTADRETPTAMCAPGLPPRPGADVRLVIVGASQINFGSPEGPWNHSIRLERKLGPRLHVVALIDPVRENAEKVLRQKRASSAMRSYRDTAVYPDMHAYLATVTPDTRPHVVWIGSPPAFRGSMHEGRDIEKMLADALPGVGVFLEKPVSTSSVDDVM
;
A
#
# COMPACT_ATOMS: atom_id res chain seq x y z
N MET A 1 25.56 -8.74 -41.94
CA MET A 1 24.59 -7.92 -41.24
C MET A 1 23.92 -8.86 -40.23
N THR A 2 24.43 -8.90 -39.03
CA THR A 2 23.92 -9.68 -37.90
C THR A 2 22.97 -8.78 -37.11
N ALA A 3 21.70 -9.14 -37.11
CA ALA A 3 20.70 -8.46 -36.31
C ALA A 3 20.95 -8.75 -34.82
N ASP A 4 21.26 -7.72 -34.06
CA ASP A 4 21.30 -7.76 -32.62
C ASP A 4 19.91 -8.14 -32.11
N ARG A 5 19.81 -9.34 -31.55
CA ARG A 5 18.65 -9.74 -30.74
C ARG A 5 18.72 -8.96 -29.43
N GLU A 6 17.91 -7.92 -29.33
CA GLU A 6 17.62 -7.30 -28.04
C GLU A 6 17.09 -8.38 -27.08
N THR A 7 17.89 -8.64 -26.06
CA THR A 7 17.49 -9.52 -24.96
C THR A 7 16.34 -8.81 -24.23
N PRO A 8 15.15 -9.44 -24.10
CA PRO A 8 14.07 -8.81 -23.35
C PRO A 8 14.55 -8.53 -21.92
N THR A 9 14.45 -7.27 -21.51
CA THR A 9 14.69 -6.87 -20.11
C THR A 9 13.87 -7.80 -19.23
N ALA A 10 14.55 -8.59 -18.41
CA ALA A 10 13.91 -9.56 -17.53
C ALA A 10 12.92 -8.82 -16.64
N MET A 11 11.64 -8.89 -16.99
CA MET A 11 10.54 -8.45 -16.12
C MET A 11 10.71 -9.16 -14.80
N CYS A 12 10.86 -8.38 -13.73
CA CYS A 12 10.90 -8.92 -12.38
C CYS A 12 9.64 -9.78 -12.21
N ALA A 13 9.81 -11.08 -12.04
CA ALA A 13 8.68 -12.00 -11.93
C ALA A 13 7.69 -11.48 -10.88
N PRO A 14 6.37 -11.53 -11.14
CA PRO A 14 5.38 -11.08 -10.18
C PRO A 14 5.62 -11.75 -8.83
N GLY A 15 5.77 -10.97 -7.77
CA GLY A 15 5.86 -11.49 -6.41
C GLY A 15 7.24 -11.59 -5.80
N LEU A 16 8.31 -11.26 -6.50
CA LEU A 16 9.62 -11.18 -5.84
C LEU A 16 9.77 -9.85 -5.08
N PRO A 17 10.33 -9.89 -3.86
CA PRO A 17 10.63 -8.68 -3.12
C PRO A 17 11.63 -7.82 -3.91
N PRO A 18 11.59 -6.49 -3.75
CA PRO A 18 12.56 -5.63 -4.40
C PRO A 18 13.98 -6.00 -3.96
N ARG A 19 14.92 -5.94 -4.90
CA ARG A 19 16.34 -6.21 -4.59
C ARG A 19 16.82 -5.28 -3.47
N PRO A 20 17.77 -5.73 -2.63
CA PRO A 20 18.40 -4.86 -1.64
C PRO A 20 18.86 -3.55 -2.28
N GLY A 21 18.49 -2.42 -1.70
CA GLY A 21 18.82 -1.11 -2.23
C GLY A 21 17.86 -0.53 -3.28
N ALA A 22 16.96 -1.32 -3.85
CA ALA A 22 15.95 -0.82 -4.80
C ALA A 22 14.86 0.00 -4.12
N ASP A 23 14.19 0.83 -4.91
CA ASP A 23 13.02 1.59 -4.49
C ASP A 23 11.86 0.66 -4.12
N VAL A 24 11.10 1.08 -3.12
CA VAL A 24 9.95 0.34 -2.60
C VAL A 24 8.68 1.16 -2.86
N ARG A 25 7.83 0.66 -3.76
CA ARG A 25 6.49 1.22 -3.99
C ARG A 25 5.53 0.65 -2.97
N LEU A 26 4.92 1.53 -2.19
CA LEU A 26 4.01 1.21 -1.09
C LEU A 26 2.63 1.79 -1.35
N VAL A 27 1.61 1.01 -1.08
CA VAL A 27 0.22 1.47 -0.93
C VAL A 27 -0.14 1.44 0.54
N ILE A 28 -0.79 2.50 1.02
CA ILE A 28 -1.31 2.56 2.39
C ILE A 28 -2.85 2.55 2.33
N VAL A 29 -3.47 1.66 3.09
CA VAL A 29 -4.92 1.58 3.26
C VAL A 29 -5.29 2.10 4.64
N GLY A 30 -6.08 3.16 4.66
CA GLY A 30 -6.52 3.88 5.84
C GLY A 30 -5.64 5.09 6.20
N ALA A 31 -6.21 6.29 6.14
CA ALA A 31 -5.62 7.52 6.65
C ALA A 31 -5.78 7.61 8.19
N SER A 32 -5.56 6.50 8.87
CA SER A 32 -5.83 6.27 10.28
C SER A 32 -4.70 6.76 11.18
N GLN A 33 -5.01 6.92 12.46
CA GLN A 33 -4.03 7.30 13.48
C GLN A 33 -2.92 6.23 13.64
N ILE A 34 -3.24 4.95 13.45
CA ILE A 34 -2.24 3.88 13.54
C ILE A 34 -1.19 4.00 12.43
N ASN A 35 -1.60 4.43 11.24
CA ASN A 35 -0.69 4.63 10.11
C ASN A 35 0.10 5.95 10.24
N PHE A 36 -0.55 7.04 10.66
CA PHE A 36 0.00 8.38 10.55
C PHE A 36 0.23 9.10 11.87
N GLY A 37 -0.08 8.44 12.98
CA GLY A 37 0.14 8.96 14.32
C GLY A 37 -1.08 9.61 14.95
N SER A 38 -1.05 9.61 16.28
CA SER A 38 -2.06 10.21 17.15
C SER A 38 -1.35 10.91 18.31
N PRO A 39 -1.94 11.99 18.85
CA PRO A 39 -1.46 12.61 20.08
C PRO A 39 -1.49 11.67 21.28
N GLU A 40 -2.33 10.65 21.26
CA GLU A 40 -2.61 9.74 22.38
C GLU A 40 -1.73 8.49 22.41
N GLY A 41 -0.92 8.26 21.40
CA GLY A 41 -0.18 7.01 21.34
C GLY A 41 1.08 7.00 20.47
N PRO A 42 1.96 6.01 20.70
CA PRO A 42 3.23 5.87 20.00
C PRO A 42 3.07 5.28 18.59
N TRP A 43 1.84 5.00 18.16
CA TRP A 43 1.55 4.35 16.90
C TRP A 43 1.73 5.32 15.74
N ASN A 44 2.64 5.02 14.86
CA ASN A 44 2.86 5.76 13.62
C ASN A 44 3.72 4.91 12.69
N HIS A 45 3.06 4.08 11.90
CA HIS A 45 3.76 3.18 10.99
C HIS A 45 4.47 3.93 9.86
N SER A 46 3.91 5.03 9.40
CA SER A 46 4.53 5.82 8.34
C SER A 46 5.91 6.32 8.72
N ILE A 47 6.10 6.84 9.94
CA ILE A 47 7.42 7.30 10.42
C ILE A 47 8.41 6.13 10.51
N ARG A 48 7.96 4.94 10.90
CA ARG A 48 8.82 3.75 10.98
C ARG A 48 9.31 3.34 9.59
N LEU A 49 8.42 3.35 8.60
CA LEU A 49 8.75 3.08 7.21
C LEU A 49 9.69 4.14 6.63
N GLU A 50 9.40 5.42 6.85
CA GLU A 50 10.23 6.55 6.45
C GLU A 50 11.66 6.43 6.98
N ARG A 51 11.81 6.09 8.27
CA ARG A 51 13.12 5.88 8.90
C ARG A 51 13.87 4.67 8.37
N LYS A 52 13.16 3.58 8.08
CA LYS A 52 13.76 2.32 7.63
C LYS A 52 14.13 2.34 6.15
N LEU A 53 13.30 2.91 5.32
CA LEU A 53 13.47 2.90 3.86
C LEU A 53 14.13 4.18 3.33
N GLY A 54 13.96 5.30 4.06
CA GLY A 54 14.53 6.58 3.67
C GLY A 54 14.11 6.99 2.26
N PRO A 55 15.07 7.42 1.41
CA PRO A 55 14.78 7.90 0.06
C PRO A 55 14.24 6.82 -0.90
N ARG A 56 14.31 5.56 -0.53
CA ARG A 56 13.79 4.44 -1.32
C ARG A 56 12.28 4.25 -1.17
N LEU A 57 11.65 4.89 -0.18
CA LEU A 57 10.20 4.80 0.03
C LEU A 57 9.47 5.69 -0.98
N HIS A 58 8.56 5.08 -1.73
CA HIS A 58 7.62 5.75 -2.61
C HIS A 58 6.21 5.29 -2.26
N VAL A 59 5.45 6.13 -1.58
CA VAL A 59 4.03 5.89 -1.31
C VAL A 59 3.26 6.28 -2.57
N VAL A 60 2.85 5.29 -3.34
CA VAL A 60 2.21 5.50 -4.65
C VAL A 60 0.71 5.78 -4.53
N ALA A 61 0.08 5.23 -3.49
CA ALA A 61 -1.34 5.46 -3.23
C ALA A 61 -1.66 5.48 -1.74
N LEU A 62 -2.66 6.29 -1.39
CA LEU A 62 -3.35 6.28 -0.11
C LEU A 62 -4.83 6.03 -0.36
N ILE A 63 -5.36 4.96 0.22
CA ILE A 63 -6.75 4.53 0.05
C ILE A 63 -7.51 4.84 1.33
N ASP A 64 -8.52 5.70 1.24
CA ASP A 64 -9.40 6.03 2.36
C ASP A 64 -10.75 6.51 1.82
N PRO A 65 -11.88 5.98 2.32
CA PRO A 65 -13.21 6.39 1.87
C PRO A 65 -13.51 7.86 2.18
N VAL A 66 -12.84 8.43 3.18
CA VAL A 66 -12.96 9.85 3.54
C VAL A 66 -11.80 10.62 2.93
N ARG A 67 -11.98 11.10 1.72
CA ARG A 67 -10.96 11.83 0.94
C ARG A 67 -10.29 12.95 1.73
N GLU A 68 -11.05 13.68 2.52
CA GLU A 68 -10.53 14.78 3.34
C GLU A 68 -9.46 14.32 4.34
N ASN A 69 -9.66 13.16 4.99
CA ASN A 69 -8.67 12.57 5.89
C ASN A 69 -7.37 12.25 5.16
N ALA A 70 -7.46 11.61 4.00
CA ALA A 70 -6.31 11.29 3.18
C ALA A 70 -5.55 12.55 2.74
N GLU A 71 -6.24 13.55 2.25
CA GLU A 71 -5.62 14.80 1.80
C GLU A 71 -4.98 15.59 2.96
N LYS A 72 -5.62 15.59 4.14
CA LYS A 72 -5.05 16.19 5.35
C LYS A 72 -3.71 15.56 5.71
N VAL A 73 -3.66 14.23 5.75
CA VAL A 73 -2.45 13.48 6.04
C VAL A 73 -1.37 13.75 4.98
N LEU A 74 -1.71 13.73 3.69
CA LEU A 74 -0.76 14.00 2.62
C LEU A 74 -0.20 15.42 2.67
N ARG A 75 -1.01 16.42 2.99
CA ARG A 75 -0.52 17.79 3.20
C ARG A 75 0.54 17.83 4.31
N GLN A 76 0.30 17.15 5.44
CA GLN A 76 1.26 17.07 6.54
C GLN A 76 2.56 16.38 6.11
N LYS A 77 2.47 15.25 5.41
CA LYS A 77 3.63 14.51 4.93
C LYS A 77 4.44 15.28 3.89
N ARG A 78 3.76 15.95 2.97
CA ARG A 78 4.39 16.81 1.96
C ARG A 78 5.04 18.08 2.54
N ALA A 79 4.63 18.50 3.73
CA ALA A 79 5.26 19.60 4.47
C ALA A 79 6.38 19.14 5.43
N SER A 80 6.68 17.85 5.48
CA SER A 80 7.68 17.25 6.38
C SER A 80 8.96 16.85 5.64
N SER A 81 9.94 16.34 6.38
CA SER A 81 11.17 15.76 5.83
C SER A 81 10.90 14.53 4.92
N ALA A 82 9.72 13.92 5.02
CA ALA A 82 9.29 12.79 4.19
C ALA A 82 8.65 13.21 2.85
N MET A 83 8.64 14.50 2.50
CA MET A 83 7.98 15.04 1.30
C MET A 83 8.26 14.21 0.04
N ARG A 84 9.52 13.79 -0.16
CA ARG A 84 9.92 13.01 -1.34
C ARG A 84 9.14 11.71 -1.48
N SER A 85 8.90 11.02 -0.37
CA SER A 85 8.20 9.73 -0.38
C SER A 85 6.71 9.84 -0.70
N TYR A 86 6.11 11.02 -0.50
CA TYR A 86 4.67 11.24 -0.68
C TYR A 86 4.32 12.23 -1.81
N ARG A 87 5.32 12.69 -2.57
CA ARG A 87 5.13 13.74 -3.59
C ARG A 87 4.03 13.37 -4.57
N ASP A 88 4.13 12.17 -5.11
CA ASP A 88 3.29 11.70 -6.22
C ASP A 88 2.18 10.74 -5.75
N THR A 89 1.91 10.69 -4.43
CA THR A 89 0.87 9.84 -3.87
C THR A 89 -0.50 10.26 -4.37
N ALA A 90 -1.19 9.33 -5.03
CA ALA A 90 -2.59 9.49 -5.43
C ALA A 90 -3.55 9.05 -4.31
N VAL A 91 -4.75 9.63 -4.27
CA VAL A 91 -5.80 9.27 -3.29
C VAL A 91 -6.92 8.53 -4.00
N TYR A 92 -7.32 7.39 -3.43
CA TYR A 92 -8.41 6.57 -3.92
C TYR A 92 -9.46 6.36 -2.83
N PRO A 93 -10.76 6.30 -3.18
CA PRO A 93 -11.82 6.07 -2.20
C PRO A 93 -11.84 4.64 -1.66
N ASP A 94 -11.44 3.67 -2.49
CA ASP A 94 -11.48 2.24 -2.18
C ASP A 94 -10.43 1.46 -2.99
N MET A 95 -10.32 0.17 -2.69
CA MET A 95 -9.37 -0.73 -3.34
C MET A 95 -9.73 -0.99 -4.82
N HIS A 96 -11.02 -1.05 -5.18
CA HIS A 96 -11.44 -1.25 -6.56
C HIS A 96 -10.96 -0.11 -7.46
N ALA A 97 -11.20 1.13 -7.03
CA ALA A 97 -10.75 2.32 -7.76
C ALA A 97 -9.23 2.35 -7.95
N TYR A 98 -8.48 1.93 -6.91
CA TYR A 98 -7.02 1.82 -7.03
C TYR A 98 -6.62 0.73 -8.03
N LEU A 99 -7.14 -0.50 -7.87
CA LEU A 99 -6.77 -1.64 -8.71
C LEU A 99 -7.06 -1.40 -10.20
N ALA A 100 -8.10 -0.64 -10.52
CA ALA A 100 -8.42 -0.25 -11.89
C ALA A 100 -7.34 0.61 -12.57
N THR A 101 -6.43 1.22 -11.80
CA THR A 101 -5.34 2.08 -12.31
C THR A 101 -3.98 1.40 -12.33
N VAL A 102 -3.85 0.22 -11.74
CA VAL A 102 -2.57 -0.47 -11.63
C VAL A 102 -2.15 -1.05 -12.97
N THR A 103 -0.91 -0.74 -13.34
CA THR A 103 -0.23 -1.31 -14.50
C THR A 103 1.00 -2.10 -14.03
N PRO A 104 1.64 -2.90 -14.88
CA PRO A 104 2.91 -3.57 -14.53
C PRO A 104 3.97 -2.60 -13.99
N ASP A 105 4.06 -1.40 -14.56
CA ASP A 105 5.05 -0.39 -14.16
C ASP A 105 4.72 0.31 -12.84
N THR A 106 3.43 0.43 -12.52
CA THR A 106 2.94 1.09 -11.30
C THR A 106 2.63 0.11 -10.18
N ARG A 107 2.74 -1.18 -10.44
CA ARG A 107 2.47 -2.25 -9.47
C ARG A 107 3.21 -2.01 -8.15
N PRO A 108 2.53 -2.07 -6.99
CA PRO A 108 3.19 -1.91 -5.69
C PRO A 108 4.03 -3.14 -5.35
N HIS A 109 5.04 -2.94 -4.52
CA HIS A 109 5.78 -4.05 -3.90
C HIS A 109 5.12 -4.50 -2.60
N VAL A 110 4.49 -3.54 -1.88
CA VAL A 110 3.85 -3.79 -0.58
C VAL A 110 2.55 -3.01 -0.49
N VAL A 111 1.54 -3.62 0.09
CA VAL A 111 0.31 -2.97 0.55
C VAL A 111 0.28 -3.02 2.07
N TRP A 112 0.18 -1.87 2.70
CA TRP A 112 0.11 -1.71 4.15
C TRP A 112 -1.32 -1.39 4.57
N ILE A 113 -1.97 -2.29 5.30
CA ILE A 113 -3.38 -2.18 5.68
C ILE A 113 -3.47 -1.83 7.16
N GLY A 114 -3.83 -0.58 7.45
CA GLY A 114 -4.09 -0.07 8.80
C GLY A 114 -5.53 0.43 8.97
N SER A 115 -6.44 0.05 8.08
CA SER A 115 -7.87 0.27 8.27
C SER A 115 -8.41 -0.60 9.41
N PRO A 116 -9.49 -0.15 10.10
CA PRO A 116 -10.10 -0.95 11.17
C PRO A 116 -10.60 -2.31 10.67
N PRO A 117 -10.53 -3.36 11.50
CA PRO A 117 -10.90 -4.73 11.10
C PRO A 117 -12.38 -4.90 10.76
N ALA A 118 -13.24 -3.95 11.17
CA ALA A 118 -14.65 -3.93 10.78
C ALA A 118 -14.88 -3.74 9.27
N PHE A 119 -13.87 -3.23 8.54
CA PHE A 119 -13.94 -2.93 7.11
C PHE A 119 -13.08 -3.87 6.25
N ARG A 120 -12.58 -4.96 6.81
CA ARG A 120 -11.68 -5.90 6.15
C ARG A 120 -11.70 -7.29 6.81
N GLY A 121 -10.88 -8.22 6.28
CA GLY A 121 -10.66 -9.53 6.90
C GLY A 121 -11.87 -10.45 6.83
N SER A 122 -12.65 -10.38 5.75
CA SER A 122 -13.80 -11.22 5.47
C SER A 122 -13.86 -11.53 3.98
N MET A 123 -14.60 -12.58 3.62
CA MET A 123 -14.88 -12.91 2.22
C MET A 123 -16.07 -12.14 1.64
N HIS A 124 -16.78 -11.36 2.46
CA HIS A 124 -17.93 -10.54 2.02
C HIS A 124 -17.45 -9.32 1.24
N GLU A 125 -18.16 -9.01 0.18
CA GLU A 125 -17.94 -7.81 -0.64
C GLU A 125 -17.89 -6.54 0.22
N GLY A 126 -16.90 -5.69 -0.07
CA GLY A 126 -16.63 -4.46 0.69
C GLY A 126 -15.84 -4.66 1.99
N ARG A 127 -15.55 -5.93 2.37
CA ARG A 127 -14.69 -6.29 3.51
C ARG A 127 -13.61 -7.30 3.14
N ASP A 128 -13.37 -7.48 1.86
CA ASP A 128 -12.57 -8.53 1.23
C ASP A 128 -11.27 -8.00 0.61
N ILE A 129 -10.71 -6.94 1.17
CA ILE A 129 -9.49 -6.27 0.64
C ILE A 129 -8.36 -7.27 0.43
N GLU A 130 -8.14 -8.18 1.37
CA GLU A 130 -7.07 -9.17 1.33
C GLU A 130 -7.28 -10.13 0.16
N LYS A 131 -8.52 -10.58 -0.07
CA LYS A 131 -8.88 -11.41 -1.21
C LYS A 131 -8.66 -10.66 -2.53
N MET A 132 -9.15 -9.43 -2.62
CA MET A 132 -8.95 -8.59 -3.81
C MET A 132 -7.47 -8.45 -4.17
N LEU A 133 -6.61 -8.26 -3.16
CA LEU A 133 -5.16 -8.16 -3.36
C LEU A 133 -4.55 -9.47 -3.84
N ALA A 134 -4.97 -10.60 -3.26
CA ALA A 134 -4.48 -11.91 -3.68
C ALA A 134 -4.83 -12.22 -5.14
N ASP A 135 -6.04 -11.86 -5.55
CA ASP A 135 -6.55 -12.11 -6.90
C ASP A 135 -5.91 -11.15 -7.93
N ALA A 136 -5.84 -9.86 -7.63
CA ALA A 136 -5.39 -8.85 -8.59
C ALA A 136 -3.87 -8.64 -8.60
N LEU A 137 -3.20 -8.83 -7.47
CA LEU A 137 -1.77 -8.56 -7.29
C LEU A 137 -1.03 -9.77 -6.70
N PRO A 138 -1.08 -10.96 -7.34
CA PRO A 138 -0.44 -12.16 -6.81
C PRO A 138 1.03 -11.90 -6.51
N GLY A 139 1.47 -12.24 -5.28
CA GLY A 139 2.84 -12.06 -4.81
C GLY A 139 3.20 -10.65 -4.32
N VAL A 140 2.24 -9.72 -4.23
CA VAL A 140 2.46 -8.47 -3.51
C VAL A 140 2.67 -8.77 -2.01
N GLY A 141 3.61 -8.07 -1.37
CA GLY A 141 3.76 -8.14 0.08
C GLY A 141 2.57 -7.45 0.76
N VAL A 142 1.94 -8.10 1.73
CA VAL A 142 0.86 -7.49 2.51
C VAL A 142 1.27 -7.41 3.96
N PHE A 143 1.24 -6.20 4.53
CA PHE A 143 1.28 -6.00 5.97
C PHE A 143 -0.12 -5.65 6.46
N LEU A 144 -0.56 -6.37 7.46
CA LEU A 144 -1.91 -6.25 8.01
C LEU A 144 -1.85 -5.99 9.51
N GLU A 145 -2.50 -4.91 9.97
CA GLU A 145 -2.63 -4.65 11.39
C GLU A 145 -3.57 -5.62 12.08
N LYS A 146 -3.28 -5.90 13.32
CA LYS A 146 -4.15 -6.72 14.17
C LYS A 146 -5.37 -5.91 14.68
N PRO A 147 -6.47 -6.56 15.05
CA PRO A 147 -6.81 -7.94 14.71
C PRO A 147 -7.05 -8.10 13.21
N VAL A 148 -6.80 -9.29 12.68
CA VAL A 148 -6.93 -9.56 11.24
C VAL A 148 -8.37 -9.40 10.79
N SER A 149 -9.30 -9.91 11.58
CA SER A 149 -10.75 -9.85 11.31
C SER A 149 -11.52 -9.71 12.61
N THR A 150 -12.76 -9.21 12.50
CA THR A 150 -13.79 -9.25 13.53
C THR A 150 -15.00 -10.09 13.08
N SER A 151 -14.86 -10.76 11.93
CA SER A 151 -15.88 -11.67 11.39
C SER A 151 -15.80 -13.04 12.05
N SER A 152 -16.83 -13.85 11.83
CA SER A 152 -16.83 -15.26 12.24
C SER A 152 -15.74 -16.04 11.49
N VAL A 153 -15.37 -17.21 12.01
CA VAL A 153 -14.39 -18.09 11.32
C VAL A 153 -14.90 -18.49 9.94
N ASP A 154 -16.19 -18.74 9.82
CA ASP A 154 -16.82 -19.14 8.56
C ASP A 154 -16.79 -18.02 7.50
N ASP A 155 -16.69 -16.76 7.91
CA ASP A 155 -16.59 -15.60 7.02
C ASP A 155 -15.15 -15.31 6.56
N VAL A 156 -14.17 -15.96 7.17
CA VAL A 156 -12.73 -15.69 6.93
C VAL A 156 -12.09 -16.83 6.12
N MET A 157 -12.66 -18.03 6.19
CA MET A 157 -12.18 -19.24 5.50
C MET A 157 -12.89 -19.45 4.18
#